data_3c5be892bbddb396874f0872055054c2
#
_entry.id   3c5be892bbddb396874f0872055054c2
#
_cell.length_a   1.000
_cell.length_b   1.000
_cell.length_c   1.000
_cell.angle_alpha   90.00
_cell.angle_beta   90.00
_cell.angle_gamma   90.00
#
_symmetry.space_group_name_H-M   'P 1'
#
loop_
_entity.id
_entity.type
_entity.pdbx_description
1 polymer ?
#
loop_
_entity_poly.entity_id
_entity_poly.type
_entity_poly.pdbx_seq_one_letter_code
_entity_poly.pdbx_strand_id
1 'polypeptide(L)'
;MKLKKKTEKKIMNEVLEKIQKIGIVPVVVLNDAKDAEPLAKALCNGGLPCAEVTFRTDAAEESIRIMSEKYPEMLVGAGTVLTTEQVDRAVAAGAKFIVSPGLNPKIVKYCVEKNIPITPGICTPSEAEQAIENGLEVVKFFPAEPAGGLKMIKAMAAPYTGLKFMPTGGINATNVKEYLAYDKILACGGSWMVKGSLVEAGEFDKIEAMTKEAVEIVKEV
;
A
#
# COMPACT_ATOMS: atom_id res chain seq x y z
N MET A 1 -19.30 -24.25 0.11
CA MET A 1 -18.50 -23.51 -0.86
C MET A 1 -18.94 -22.04 -1.06
N LYS A 2 -20.22 -21.73 -1.32
CA LYS A 2 -20.71 -20.34 -1.51
C LYS A 2 -20.56 -19.42 -0.29
N LEU A 3 -20.79 -19.89 0.94
CA LEU A 3 -20.63 -19.09 2.17
C LEU A 3 -19.16 -18.70 2.42
N LYS A 4 -18.22 -19.63 2.23
CA LYS A 4 -16.79 -19.39 2.41
C LYS A 4 -16.29 -18.29 1.46
N LYS A 5 -16.64 -18.37 0.16
CA LYS A 5 -16.32 -17.32 -0.84
C LYS A 5 -16.92 -15.96 -0.50
N LYS A 6 -18.12 -15.91 0.11
CA LYS A 6 -18.77 -14.65 0.53
C LYS A 6 -18.06 -14.00 1.71
N THR A 7 -17.56 -14.78 2.67
CA THR A 7 -16.78 -14.30 3.82
C THR A 7 -15.39 -13.81 3.38
N GLU A 8 -14.75 -14.51 2.46
CA GLU A 8 -13.43 -14.20 1.91
C GLU A 8 -13.44 -12.90 1.11
N LYS A 9 -14.43 -12.71 0.22
CA LYS A 9 -14.65 -11.44 -0.51
C LYS A 9 -14.94 -10.28 0.48
N LYS A 10 -15.59 -10.55 1.60
CA LYS A 10 -15.85 -9.57 2.65
C LYS A 10 -14.56 -9.07 3.32
N ILE A 11 -13.63 -9.97 3.67
CA ILE A 11 -12.34 -9.61 4.29
C ILE A 11 -11.50 -8.76 3.35
N MET A 12 -11.42 -9.13 2.06
CA MET A 12 -10.69 -8.35 1.06
C MET A 12 -11.25 -6.93 0.93
N ASN A 13 -12.58 -6.79 0.90
CA ASN A 13 -13.23 -5.48 0.83
C ASN A 13 -12.96 -4.65 2.10
N GLU A 14 -12.96 -5.25 3.30
CA GLU A 14 -12.68 -4.54 4.55
C GLU A 14 -11.27 -3.94 4.60
N VAL A 15 -10.26 -4.63 4.05
CA VAL A 15 -8.88 -4.09 3.96
C VAL A 15 -8.82 -2.92 3.00
N LEU A 16 -9.42 -3.05 1.81
CA LEU A 16 -9.46 -1.98 0.81
C LEU A 16 -10.26 -0.76 1.30
N GLU A 17 -11.37 -0.98 2.01
CA GLU A 17 -12.15 0.09 2.64
C GLU A 17 -11.34 0.85 3.70
N LYS A 18 -10.53 0.13 4.51
CA LYS A 18 -9.62 0.76 5.47
C LYS A 18 -8.57 1.60 4.76
N ILE A 19 -7.94 1.07 3.70
CA ILE A 19 -6.96 1.79 2.89
C ILE A 19 -7.60 3.06 2.30
N GLN A 20 -8.83 2.95 1.77
CA GLN A 20 -9.54 4.10 1.21
C GLN A 20 -9.81 5.19 2.26
N LYS A 21 -10.23 4.81 3.46
CA LYS A 21 -10.47 5.76 4.57
C LYS A 21 -9.19 6.45 5.03
N ILE A 22 -8.07 5.73 5.02
CA ILE A 22 -6.77 6.25 5.39
C ILE A 22 -6.25 7.23 4.32
N GLY A 23 -6.51 6.99 3.05
CA GLY A 23 -6.16 7.85 1.92
C GLY A 23 -4.69 7.84 1.53
N ILE A 24 -3.76 7.65 2.46
CA ILE A 24 -2.31 7.57 2.20
C ILE A 24 -1.74 6.31 2.82
N VAL A 25 -0.96 5.55 2.05
CA VAL A 25 -0.21 4.38 2.52
C VAL A 25 1.29 4.74 2.56
N PRO A 26 1.89 4.90 3.75
CA PRO A 26 3.32 5.12 3.87
C PRO A 26 4.11 3.93 3.32
N VAL A 27 4.98 4.19 2.33
CA VAL A 27 5.87 3.18 1.74
C VAL A 27 7.21 3.23 2.46
N VAL A 28 7.49 2.18 3.22
CA VAL A 28 8.56 2.12 4.21
C VAL A 28 9.69 1.21 3.74
N VAL A 29 10.93 1.67 3.89
CA VAL A 29 12.15 0.86 3.79
C VAL A 29 12.84 0.92 5.15
N LEU A 30 13.04 -0.23 5.79
CA LEU A 30 13.77 -0.36 7.05
C LEU A 30 15.02 -1.21 6.83
N ASN A 31 16.18 -0.66 7.19
CA ASN A 31 17.46 -1.38 7.13
C ASN A 31 17.73 -2.17 8.41
N ASP A 32 17.10 -1.79 9.51
CA ASP A 32 17.21 -2.45 10.82
C ASP A 32 15.80 -2.57 11.44
N ALA A 33 15.44 -3.75 11.91
CA ALA A 33 14.13 -4.00 12.51
C ALA A 33 13.90 -3.27 13.84
N LYS A 34 14.98 -2.81 14.52
CA LYS A 34 14.86 -1.99 15.73
C LYS A 34 14.12 -0.68 15.49
N ASP A 35 14.13 -0.16 14.26
CA ASP A 35 13.47 1.08 13.88
C ASP A 35 11.95 0.89 13.61
N ALA A 36 11.46 -0.35 13.56
CA ALA A 36 10.07 -0.67 13.28
C ALA A 36 9.11 -0.14 14.36
N GLU A 37 9.43 -0.37 15.64
CA GLU A 37 8.58 0.07 16.75
C GLU A 37 8.48 1.59 16.85
N PRO A 38 9.59 2.36 16.89
CA PRO A 38 9.51 3.82 16.97
C PRO A 38 8.85 4.42 15.72
N LEU A 39 9.04 3.84 14.54
CA LEU A 39 8.36 4.28 13.34
C LEU A 39 6.83 4.02 13.41
N ALA A 40 6.42 2.84 13.86
CA ALA A 40 4.99 2.53 14.06
C ALA A 40 4.34 3.51 15.04
N LYS A 41 5.02 3.81 16.16
CA LYS A 41 4.57 4.80 17.13
C LYS A 41 4.38 6.18 16.48
N ALA A 42 5.37 6.65 15.72
CA ALA A 42 5.29 7.94 15.05
C ALA A 42 4.14 8.03 14.05
N LEU A 43 3.92 6.97 13.25
CA LEU A 43 2.80 6.89 12.31
C LEU A 43 1.44 6.87 13.03
N CYS A 44 1.28 6.06 14.08
CA CYS A 44 0.05 5.99 14.86
C CYS A 44 -0.26 7.33 15.55
N ASN A 45 0.72 7.93 16.22
CA ASN A 45 0.59 9.24 16.87
C ASN A 45 0.30 10.36 15.85
N GLY A 46 0.83 10.22 14.64
CA GLY A 46 0.56 11.12 13.52
C GLY A 46 -0.84 10.96 12.93
N GLY A 47 -1.62 9.95 13.37
CA GLY A 47 -2.98 9.70 12.88
C GLY A 47 -3.04 8.87 11.59
N LEU A 48 -1.95 8.20 11.22
CA LEU A 48 -1.84 7.36 10.01
C LEU A 48 -1.43 5.93 10.37
N PRO A 49 -2.29 5.13 11.04
CA PRO A 49 -1.96 3.78 11.51
C PRO A 49 -1.89 2.78 10.33
N CYS A 50 -0.97 3.00 9.40
CA CYS A 50 -0.76 2.17 8.22
C CYS A 50 0.70 2.21 7.79
N ALA A 51 1.20 1.09 7.22
CA ALA A 51 2.49 1.04 6.54
C ALA A 51 2.54 -0.08 5.49
N GLU A 52 3.12 0.20 4.32
CA GLU A 52 3.60 -0.77 3.34
C GLU A 52 5.10 -0.99 3.57
N VAL A 53 5.49 -2.02 4.35
CA VAL A 53 6.89 -2.34 4.61
C VAL A 53 7.44 -3.15 3.44
N THR A 54 8.48 -2.63 2.77
CA THR A 54 8.97 -3.22 1.53
C THR A 54 10.00 -4.31 1.74
N PHE A 55 9.86 -5.45 1.04
CA PHE A 55 10.81 -6.56 1.01
C PHE A 55 12.06 -6.24 0.18
N ARG A 56 12.63 -5.04 0.39
CA ARG A 56 13.89 -4.58 -0.21
C ARG A 56 15.10 -4.85 0.67
N THR A 57 14.87 -5.21 1.93
CA THR A 57 15.88 -5.48 2.96
C THR A 57 15.53 -6.74 3.73
N ASP A 58 16.51 -7.32 4.38
CA ASP A 58 16.31 -8.50 5.23
C ASP A 58 15.52 -8.18 6.52
N ALA A 59 15.48 -6.91 6.91
CA ALA A 59 14.74 -6.45 8.09
C ALA A 59 13.20 -6.42 7.88
N ALA A 60 12.71 -6.56 6.64
CA ALA A 60 11.30 -6.34 6.32
C ALA A 60 10.34 -7.26 7.08
N GLU A 61 10.61 -8.57 7.10
CA GLU A 61 9.76 -9.55 7.78
C GLU A 61 9.64 -9.29 9.27
N GLU A 62 10.78 -9.09 9.94
CA GLU A 62 10.80 -8.82 11.39
C GLU A 62 10.16 -7.46 11.71
N SER A 63 10.35 -6.46 10.86
CA SER A 63 9.70 -5.16 11.00
C SER A 63 8.18 -5.26 10.92
N ILE A 64 7.65 -6.05 9.98
CA ILE A 64 6.20 -6.33 9.88
C ILE A 64 5.71 -7.01 11.14
N ARG A 65 6.45 -7.99 11.68
CA ARG A 65 6.09 -8.71 12.91
C ARG A 65 5.98 -7.75 14.09
N ILE A 66 7.03 -6.95 14.33
CA ILE A 66 7.08 -5.97 15.42
C ILE A 66 5.89 -5.00 15.32
N MET A 67 5.66 -4.42 14.13
CA MET A 67 4.56 -3.47 13.93
C MET A 67 3.20 -4.14 14.17
N SER A 68 2.97 -5.34 13.65
CA SER A 68 1.70 -6.05 13.77
C SER A 68 1.38 -6.52 15.19
N GLU A 69 2.41 -6.93 15.95
CA GLU A 69 2.24 -7.42 17.33
C GLU A 69 2.08 -6.27 18.32
N LYS A 70 2.90 -5.20 18.19
CA LYS A 70 2.90 -4.08 19.15
C LYS A 70 1.83 -3.02 18.87
N TYR A 71 1.36 -2.93 17.63
CA TYR A 71 0.34 -1.97 17.18
C TYR A 71 -0.78 -2.69 16.42
N PRO A 72 -1.63 -3.48 17.11
CA PRO A 72 -2.65 -4.33 16.46
C PRO A 72 -3.72 -3.52 15.72
N GLU A 73 -3.88 -2.23 16.03
CA GLU A 73 -4.75 -1.30 15.31
C GLU A 73 -4.17 -0.88 13.94
N MET A 74 -2.87 -1.07 13.74
CA MET A 74 -2.17 -0.64 12.55
C MET A 74 -2.46 -1.57 11.36
N LEU A 75 -2.74 -1.01 10.20
CA LEU A 75 -2.87 -1.76 8.96
C LEU A 75 -1.49 -1.93 8.32
N VAL A 76 -0.82 -3.03 8.64
CA VAL A 76 0.51 -3.33 8.10
C VAL A 76 0.39 -4.19 6.85
N GLY A 77 1.03 -3.81 5.77
CA GLY A 77 1.15 -4.56 4.53
C GLY A 77 2.61 -4.77 4.13
N ALA A 78 2.83 -5.68 3.19
CA ALA A 78 4.13 -5.96 2.62
C ALA A 78 4.22 -5.46 1.17
N GLY A 79 5.22 -4.62 0.89
CA GLY A 79 5.52 -4.10 -0.44
C GLY A 79 6.72 -4.76 -1.10
N THR A 80 6.86 -4.56 -2.40
CA THR A 80 7.97 -5.14 -3.20
C THR A 80 8.03 -6.66 -3.07
N VAL A 81 6.86 -7.31 -2.97
CA VAL A 81 6.76 -8.78 -2.90
C VAL A 81 6.87 -9.35 -4.32
N LEU A 82 7.88 -10.19 -4.55
CA LEU A 82 8.26 -10.68 -5.88
C LEU A 82 8.14 -12.21 -6.01
N THR A 83 7.92 -12.93 -4.92
CA THR A 83 7.78 -14.39 -4.91
C THR A 83 6.64 -14.85 -4.00
N THR A 84 6.16 -16.08 -4.22
CA THR A 84 5.14 -16.70 -3.37
C THR A 84 5.64 -16.98 -1.96
N GLU A 85 6.94 -17.28 -1.80
CA GLU A 85 7.58 -17.42 -0.49
C GLU A 85 7.55 -16.11 0.29
N GLN A 86 7.81 -14.98 -0.37
CA GLN A 86 7.70 -13.67 0.28
C GLN A 86 6.26 -13.37 0.70
N VAL A 87 5.25 -13.79 -0.10
CA VAL A 87 3.84 -13.68 0.33
C VAL A 87 3.60 -14.45 1.62
N ASP A 88 4.02 -15.73 1.68
CA ASP A 88 3.81 -16.55 2.88
C ASP A 88 4.54 -16.00 4.10
N ARG A 89 5.78 -15.55 3.95
CA ARG A 89 6.57 -14.91 5.01
C ARG A 89 5.91 -13.62 5.51
N ALA A 90 5.45 -12.78 4.60
CA ALA A 90 4.78 -11.53 4.94
C ALA A 90 3.49 -11.78 5.75
N VAL A 91 2.66 -12.71 5.28
CA VAL A 91 1.40 -13.07 5.97
C VAL A 91 1.68 -13.70 7.34
N ALA A 92 2.67 -14.58 7.44
CA ALA A 92 3.08 -15.20 8.70
C ALA A 92 3.61 -14.16 9.71
N ALA A 93 4.26 -13.08 9.22
CA ALA A 93 4.69 -11.95 10.03
C ALA A 93 3.54 -10.99 10.43
N GLY A 94 2.34 -11.15 9.87
CA GLY A 94 1.16 -10.37 10.24
C GLY A 94 0.66 -9.37 9.19
N ALA A 95 1.29 -9.34 7.99
CA ALA A 95 0.83 -8.47 6.90
C ALA A 95 -0.62 -8.77 6.52
N LYS A 96 -1.42 -7.72 6.35
CA LYS A 96 -2.85 -7.78 6.01
C LYS A 96 -3.11 -7.59 4.51
N PHE A 97 -2.15 -7.06 3.77
CA PHE A 97 -2.21 -6.88 2.32
C PHE A 97 -0.83 -6.97 1.70
N ILE A 98 -0.80 -7.32 0.43
CA ILE A 98 0.41 -7.47 -0.38
C ILE A 98 0.41 -6.40 -1.48
N VAL A 99 1.58 -5.85 -1.75
CA VAL A 99 1.82 -4.92 -2.86
C VAL A 99 3.04 -5.40 -3.65
N SER A 100 2.93 -5.42 -4.96
CA SER A 100 4.06 -5.72 -5.85
C SER A 100 4.34 -4.56 -6.81
N PRO A 101 5.57 -4.38 -7.27
CA PRO A 101 5.91 -3.27 -8.18
C PRO A 101 5.35 -3.46 -9.59
N GLY A 102 5.07 -4.70 -9.98
CA GLY A 102 4.48 -5.06 -11.26
C GLY A 102 3.44 -6.17 -11.10
N LEU A 103 2.71 -6.46 -12.16
CA LEU A 103 1.73 -7.53 -12.22
C LEU A 103 2.41 -8.85 -12.63
N ASN A 104 2.74 -9.68 -11.65
CA ASN A 104 3.16 -11.05 -11.89
C ASN A 104 1.95 -11.98 -11.74
N PRO A 105 1.43 -12.59 -12.83
CA PRO A 105 0.23 -13.42 -12.77
C PRO A 105 0.30 -14.57 -11.78
N LYS A 106 1.50 -15.15 -11.57
CA LYS A 106 1.72 -16.23 -10.61
C LYS A 106 1.46 -15.77 -9.18
N ILE A 107 1.98 -14.58 -8.81
CA ILE A 107 1.80 -14.02 -7.46
C ILE A 107 0.36 -13.57 -7.26
N VAL A 108 -0.22 -12.90 -8.27
CA VAL A 108 -1.62 -12.44 -8.22
C VAL A 108 -2.56 -13.62 -8.01
N LYS A 109 -2.44 -14.67 -8.84
CA LYS A 109 -3.25 -15.87 -8.72
C LYS A 109 -3.09 -16.55 -7.36
N TYR A 110 -1.85 -16.65 -6.86
CA TYR A 110 -1.54 -17.23 -5.56
C TYR A 110 -2.24 -16.47 -4.42
N CYS A 111 -2.17 -15.14 -4.42
CA CYS A 111 -2.84 -14.32 -3.41
C CYS A 111 -4.36 -14.45 -3.51
N VAL A 112 -4.93 -14.39 -4.72
CA VAL A 112 -6.37 -14.53 -4.94
C VAL A 112 -6.88 -15.89 -4.48
N GLU A 113 -6.20 -17.00 -4.79
CA GLU A 113 -6.55 -18.35 -4.37
C GLU A 113 -6.50 -18.52 -2.84
N LYS A 114 -5.59 -17.82 -2.17
CA LYS A 114 -5.46 -17.81 -0.70
C LYS A 114 -6.29 -16.72 -0.01
N ASN A 115 -7.03 -15.92 -0.76
CA ASN A 115 -7.82 -14.77 -0.26
C ASN A 115 -6.96 -13.73 0.49
N ILE A 116 -5.76 -13.50 0.01
CA ILE A 116 -4.83 -12.48 0.49
C ILE A 116 -5.05 -11.23 -0.36
N PRO A 117 -5.40 -10.08 0.23
CA PRO A 117 -5.53 -8.82 -0.51
C PRO A 117 -4.21 -8.47 -1.21
N ILE A 118 -4.26 -8.22 -2.51
CA ILE A 118 -3.09 -7.81 -3.30
C ILE A 118 -3.43 -6.62 -4.19
N THR A 119 -2.54 -5.64 -4.26
CA THR A 119 -2.55 -4.53 -5.21
C THR A 119 -1.29 -4.57 -6.06
N PRO A 120 -1.32 -5.31 -7.20
CA PRO A 120 -0.17 -5.40 -8.09
C PRO A 120 0.05 -4.10 -8.87
N GLY A 121 1.32 -3.78 -9.16
CA GLY A 121 1.69 -2.64 -9.99
C GLY A 121 1.33 -2.86 -11.45
N ILE A 122 0.78 -1.83 -12.07
CA ILE A 122 0.51 -1.77 -13.51
C ILE A 122 0.92 -0.42 -14.07
N CYS A 123 1.16 -0.37 -15.37
CA CYS A 123 1.46 0.85 -16.11
C CYS A 123 0.82 0.85 -17.53
N THR A 124 0.22 -0.26 -17.94
CA THR A 124 -0.33 -0.47 -19.28
C THR A 124 -1.76 -1.01 -19.27
N PRO A 125 -2.54 -0.80 -20.35
CA PRO A 125 -3.85 -1.40 -20.52
C PRO A 125 -3.84 -2.93 -20.44
N SER A 126 -2.85 -3.60 -21.04
CA SER A 126 -2.77 -5.07 -21.00
C SER A 126 -2.62 -5.63 -19.60
N GLU A 127 -1.90 -4.92 -18.71
CA GLU A 127 -1.78 -5.30 -17.30
C GLU A 127 -3.10 -5.02 -16.54
N ALA A 128 -3.81 -3.95 -16.89
CA ALA A 128 -5.14 -3.67 -16.32
C ALA A 128 -6.13 -4.79 -16.66
N GLU A 129 -6.15 -5.28 -17.91
CA GLU A 129 -6.98 -6.40 -18.33
C GLU A 129 -6.63 -7.68 -17.57
N GLN A 130 -5.35 -7.98 -17.39
CA GLN A 130 -4.90 -9.13 -16.59
C GLN A 130 -5.34 -9.02 -15.11
N ALA A 131 -5.30 -7.81 -14.53
CA ALA A 131 -5.79 -7.59 -13.17
C ALA A 131 -7.30 -7.87 -13.08
N ILE A 132 -8.08 -7.35 -14.03
CA ILE A 132 -9.54 -7.55 -14.12
C ILE A 132 -9.89 -9.04 -14.32
N GLU A 133 -9.17 -9.74 -15.19
CA GLU A 133 -9.35 -11.18 -15.42
C GLU A 133 -9.16 -12.00 -14.14
N ASN A 134 -8.23 -11.59 -13.28
CA ASN A 134 -8.02 -12.19 -11.96
C ASN A 134 -9.00 -11.69 -10.88
N GLY A 135 -10.00 -10.88 -11.23
CA GLY A 135 -11.04 -10.40 -10.32
C GLY A 135 -10.60 -9.28 -9.40
N LEU A 136 -9.51 -8.58 -9.71
CA LEU A 136 -9.04 -7.44 -8.93
C LEU A 136 -9.84 -6.18 -9.28
N GLU A 137 -10.19 -5.42 -8.25
CA GLU A 137 -10.92 -4.15 -8.35
C GLU A 137 -10.00 -2.95 -8.09
N VAL A 138 -8.80 -3.19 -7.54
CA VAL A 138 -7.80 -2.16 -7.21
C VAL A 138 -6.42 -2.61 -7.68
N VAL A 139 -5.68 -1.69 -8.27
CA VAL A 139 -4.30 -1.88 -8.72
C VAL A 139 -3.41 -0.73 -8.27
N LYS A 140 -2.13 -1.01 -8.04
CA LYS A 140 -1.12 0.03 -7.89
C LYS A 140 -0.77 0.58 -9.28
N PHE A 141 -0.71 1.91 -9.44
CA PHE A 141 -0.14 2.53 -10.63
C PHE A 141 1.30 2.96 -10.33
N PHE A 142 2.27 2.33 -10.97
CA PHE A 142 3.68 2.50 -10.61
C PHE A 142 4.62 2.37 -11.83
N PRO A 143 5.64 3.23 -11.95
CA PRO A 143 5.89 4.44 -11.14
C PRO A 143 5.01 5.61 -11.58
N ALA A 144 4.23 6.21 -10.66
CA ALA A 144 3.11 7.08 -11.03
C ALA A 144 3.54 8.33 -11.83
N GLU A 145 4.34 9.21 -11.24
CA GLU A 145 4.75 10.45 -11.90
C GLU A 145 5.59 10.21 -13.18
N PRO A 146 6.62 9.32 -13.16
CA PRO A 146 7.39 9.01 -14.38
C PRO A 146 6.56 8.41 -15.50
N ALA A 147 5.44 7.72 -15.19
CA ALA A 147 4.57 7.08 -16.16
C ALA A 147 3.43 7.99 -16.68
N GLY A 148 3.46 9.29 -16.37
CA GLY A 148 2.49 10.28 -16.85
C GLY A 148 1.45 10.72 -15.83
N GLY A 149 1.59 10.29 -14.57
CA GLY A 149 0.86 10.79 -13.43
C GLY A 149 -0.66 10.65 -13.53
N LEU A 150 -1.39 11.57 -12.93
CA LEU A 150 -2.85 11.56 -12.92
C LEU A 150 -3.47 11.62 -14.32
N LYS A 151 -2.80 12.27 -15.27
CA LYS A 151 -3.26 12.33 -16.67
C LYS A 151 -3.32 10.94 -17.29
N MET A 152 -2.30 10.12 -17.08
CA MET A 152 -2.25 8.73 -17.58
C MET A 152 -3.29 7.86 -16.88
N ILE A 153 -3.44 8.00 -15.56
CA ILE A 153 -4.45 7.26 -14.79
C ILE A 153 -5.86 7.58 -15.32
N LYS A 154 -6.19 8.85 -15.57
CA LYS A 154 -7.49 9.26 -16.14
C LYS A 154 -7.74 8.61 -17.51
N ALA A 155 -6.72 8.57 -18.37
CA ALA A 155 -6.81 7.94 -19.68
C ALA A 155 -7.04 6.42 -19.56
N MET A 156 -6.35 5.75 -18.64
CA MET A 156 -6.54 4.32 -18.38
C MET A 156 -7.87 4.01 -17.71
N ALA A 157 -8.34 4.84 -16.79
CA ALA A 157 -9.60 4.62 -16.07
C ALA A 157 -10.83 4.73 -17.00
N ALA A 158 -10.74 5.45 -18.09
CA ALA A 158 -11.87 5.66 -19.01
C ALA A 158 -12.47 4.36 -19.55
N PRO A 159 -11.69 3.40 -20.12
CA PRO A 159 -12.23 2.12 -20.54
C PRO A 159 -12.48 1.13 -19.38
N TYR A 160 -11.78 1.26 -18.25
CA TYR A 160 -11.84 0.31 -17.13
C TYR A 160 -12.64 0.86 -15.95
N THR A 161 -13.94 1.11 -16.18
CA THR A 161 -14.83 1.83 -15.24
C THR A 161 -14.96 1.19 -13.86
N GLY A 162 -14.73 -0.13 -13.73
CA GLY A 162 -14.75 -0.89 -12.47
C GLY A 162 -13.43 -0.88 -11.68
N LEU A 163 -12.34 -0.34 -12.27
CA LEU A 163 -11.02 -0.38 -11.65
C LEU A 163 -10.73 0.91 -10.89
N LYS A 164 -10.15 0.78 -9.70
CA LYS A 164 -9.56 1.87 -8.91
C LYS A 164 -8.04 1.75 -8.86
N PHE A 165 -7.39 2.87 -8.62
CA PHE A 165 -5.93 2.97 -8.67
C PHE A 165 -5.36 3.43 -7.33
N MET A 166 -4.16 2.92 -7.02
CA MET A 166 -3.32 3.38 -5.91
C MET A 166 -1.99 3.86 -6.49
N PRO A 167 -1.89 5.15 -6.92
CA PRO A 167 -0.66 5.70 -7.47
C PRO A 167 0.46 5.69 -6.44
N THR A 168 1.66 5.31 -6.87
CA THR A 168 2.87 5.27 -6.06
C THR A 168 4.07 5.63 -6.92
N GLY A 169 5.00 6.42 -6.37
CA GLY A 169 6.20 6.88 -7.07
C GLY A 169 6.06 8.33 -7.56
N GLY A 170 6.75 9.24 -6.87
CA GLY A 170 6.68 10.68 -7.09
C GLY A 170 5.55 11.39 -6.37
N ILE A 171 4.71 10.66 -5.61
CA ILE A 171 3.66 11.26 -4.78
C ILE A 171 4.29 11.93 -3.55
N ASN A 172 3.83 13.14 -3.23
CA ASN A 172 4.33 13.95 -2.14
C ASN A 172 3.25 14.93 -1.65
N ALA A 173 3.56 15.75 -0.63
CA ALA A 173 2.61 16.68 -0.03
C ALA A 173 2.02 17.72 -1.01
N THR A 174 2.72 18.04 -2.11
CA THR A 174 2.26 19.07 -3.04
C THR A 174 1.30 18.55 -4.12
N ASN A 175 1.33 17.24 -4.42
CA ASN A 175 0.50 16.66 -5.48
C ASN A 175 -0.55 15.65 -4.99
N VAL A 176 -0.41 15.10 -3.77
CA VAL A 176 -1.29 14.05 -3.25
C VAL A 176 -2.78 14.47 -3.24
N LYS A 177 -3.07 15.73 -2.95
CA LYS A 177 -4.43 16.27 -2.91
C LYS A 177 -5.12 16.17 -4.27
N GLU A 178 -4.40 16.51 -5.36
CA GLU A 178 -4.93 16.43 -6.72
C GLU A 178 -5.27 14.98 -7.11
N TYR A 179 -4.42 14.02 -6.70
CA TYR A 179 -4.70 12.61 -6.91
C TYR A 179 -5.94 12.15 -6.16
N LEU A 180 -6.01 12.42 -4.85
CA LEU A 180 -7.12 11.99 -4.00
C LEU A 180 -8.46 12.58 -4.41
N ALA A 181 -8.47 13.78 -5.01
CA ALA A 181 -9.69 14.40 -5.54
C ALA A 181 -10.30 13.65 -6.75
N TYR A 182 -9.61 12.68 -7.35
CA TYR A 182 -10.16 11.90 -8.45
C TYR A 182 -10.78 10.61 -7.94
N ASP A 183 -12.07 10.40 -8.21
CA ASP A 183 -12.92 9.31 -7.69
C ASP A 183 -12.42 7.87 -7.99
N LYS A 184 -11.54 7.71 -8.98
CA LYS A 184 -10.89 6.43 -9.29
C LYS A 184 -9.62 6.18 -8.49
N ILE A 185 -9.17 7.11 -7.67
CA ILE A 185 -8.07 6.87 -6.72
C ILE A 185 -8.65 6.31 -5.43
N LEU A 186 -8.15 5.15 -5.03
CA LEU A 186 -8.51 4.53 -3.74
C LEU A 186 -7.74 5.18 -2.58
N ALA A 187 -6.44 5.30 -2.76
CA ALA A 187 -5.48 5.89 -1.84
C ALA A 187 -4.17 6.16 -2.60
N CYS A 188 -3.24 6.90 -2.02
CA CYS A 188 -1.92 7.15 -2.59
C CYS A 188 -0.81 6.49 -1.78
N GLY A 189 0.12 5.81 -2.44
CA GLY A 189 1.36 5.33 -1.81
C GLY A 189 2.42 6.43 -1.82
N GLY A 190 3.01 6.74 -0.68
CA GLY A 190 4.02 7.79 -0.57
C GLY A 190 5.06 7.52 0.50
N SER A 191 6.26 8.05 0.31
CA SER A 191 7.37 7.89 1.26
C SER A 191 7.91 9.20 1.81
N TRP A 192 7.31 10.35 1.46
CA TRP A 192 7.86 11.66 1.84
C TRP A 192 7.88 11.90 3.34
N MET A 193 6.90 11.36 4.12
CA MET A 193 6.83 11.48 5.57
C MET A 193 7.71 10.44 6.30
N VAL A 194 8.10 9.36 5.61
CA VAL A 194 8.89 8.24 6.17
C VAL A 194 10.21 8.05 5.42
N LYS A 195 10.88 9.16 5.08
CA LYS A 195 12.17 9.11 4.37
C LYS A 195 13.18 8.26 5.14
N GLY A 196 13.87 7.35 4.45
CA GLY A 196 14.89 6.49 5.06
C GLY A 196 15.95 7.27 5.85
N SER A 197 16.36 8.44 5.37
CA SER A 197 17.32 9.31 6.09
C SER A 197 16.82 9.80 7.44
N LEU A 198 15.51 9.99 7.60
CA LEU A 198 14.92 10.38 8.89
C LEU A 198 14.87 9.18 9.85
N VAL A 199 14.54 8.00 9.32
CA VAL A 199 14.54 6.74 10.10
C VAL A 199 15.95 6.43 10.59
N GLU A 200 16.95 6.44 9.71
CA GLU A 200 18.35 6.19 10.04
C GLU A 200 18.92 7.19 11.05
N ALA A 201 18.45 8.43 11.01
CA ALA A 201 18.82 9.48 11.97
C ALA A 201 18.04 9.39 13.30
N GLY A 202 17.05 8.49 13.42
CA GLY A 202 16.19 8.39 14.62
C GLY A 202 15.24 9.57 14.81
N GLU A 203 14.97 10.35 13.76
CA GLU A 203 14.14 11.56 13.80
C GLU A 203 12.63 11.24 13.77
N PHE A 204 12.17 10.37 14.65
CA PHE A 204 10.78 9.90 14.68
C PHE A 204 9.78 10.98 15.05
N ASP A 205 10.15 11.96 15.87
CA ASP A 205 9.29 13.12 16.17
C ASP A 205 9.00 13.95 14.91
N LYS A 206 9.98 14.06 14.01
CA LYS A 206 9.80 14.74 12.73
C LYS A 206 8.93 13.92 11.77
N ILE A 207 9.08 12.59 11.76
CA ILE A 207 8.20 11.68 11.02
C ILE A 207 6.77 11.84 11.54
N GLU A 208 6.53 11.88 12.84
CA GLU A 208 5.22 12.13 13.45
C GLU A 208 4.63 13.46 12.98
N ALA A 209 5.40 14.55 13.01
CA ALA A 209 4.96 15.85 12.55
C ALA A 209 4.57 15.85 11.06
N MET A 210 5.43 15.29 10.19
CA MET A 210 5.13 15.17 8.74
C MET A 210 3.94 14.26 8.46
N THR A 211 3.72 13.25 9.31
CA THR A 211 2.55 12.37 9.21
C THR A 211 1.27 13.12 9.55
N LYS A 212 1.27 13.96 10.60
CA LYS A 212 0.14 14.85 10.92
C LYS A 212 -0.19 15.78 9.77
N GLU A 213 0.80 16.40 9.16
CA GLU A 213 0.62 17.25 7.97
C GLU A 213 -0.02 16.47 6.82
N ALA A 214 0.43 15.24 6.56
CA ALA A 214 -0.12 14.38 5.52
C ALA A 214 -1.59 14.03 5.79
N VAL A 215 -1.95 13.76 7.04
CA VAL A 215 -3.34 13.47 7.45
C VAL A 215 -4.24 14.70 7.28
N GLU A 216 -3.76 15.90 7.59
CA GLU A 216 -4.55 17.12 7.36
C GLU A 216 -4.85 17.33 5.87
N ILE A 217 -3.91 17.04 4.97
CA ILE A 217 -4.16 17.12 3.52
C ILE A 217 -5.28 16.16 3.09
N VAL A 218 -5.32 14.94 3.66
CA VAL A 218 -6.40 13.96 3.35
C VAL A 218 -7.77 14.47 3.79
N LYS A 219 -7.85 15.16 4.93
CA LYS A 219 -9.12 15.69 5.46
C LYS A 219 -9.71 16.82 4.62
N GLU A 220 -8.89 17.44 3.77
CA GLU A 220 -9.32 18.55 2.90
C GLU A 220 -9.91 18.07 1.56
N VAL A 221 -9.95 16.76 1.30
CA VAL A 221 -10.48 16.13 0.07
C VAL A 221 -11.81 15.45 0.35
#